data_2ec60370766b212594e6732764fcdb14
#
_entry.id   2ec60370766b212594e6732764fcdb14
#
_cell.length_a   1.000
_cell.length_b   1.000
_cell.length_c   1.000
_cell.angle_alpha   90.00
_cell.angle_beta   90.00
_cell.angle_gamma   90.00
#
_symmetry.space_group_name_H-M   'P 1'
#
loop_
_entity.id
_entity.type
_entity.pdbx_description
1 polymer ?
#
loop_
_entity_poly.entity_id
_entity_poly.type
_entity_poly.pdbx_seq_one_letter_code
_entity_poly.pdbx_strand_id
1 'polypeptide(L)'
;MRVLIISSGDLAGGANRAAFRIHQALRGIGEESFMAVRRKHSTDPYVHKMTPFELGWPPVGRGYLDMIPSMLCRRRDEPISLGLQSANLGALVNRFKPDVINLHWINGGIASIRAVGKLQVPIVWTLHDMWPFTGGCHYSGDCLQYRKTCSRCPKIKPILGAAALSQWVYNRKRKHWRNKRLSAITPSAWMKELALSSSLFAKADITHIPNCIDPRIFNGDARERTRTELGLDPHTQAILFASANQARKGADIIPIVIERLLNSPESERYRFLFLGGLPPTLAVGKHVVELARSTNEERVASYYAASDLYALPSLEDNLPNTISESLNCGTPVAAFPTGGIVEMIKNGLNGTLSSDHTAASFQNAIQRALTGLGWTRQAIARDADSTYQPTVIAKCHLALFEHVVSSV
;
A
#
# COMPACT_ATOMS: atom_id res chain seq x y z
N MET A 1 -2.19 1.95 -26.54
CA MET A 1 -3.16 2.78 -25.79
C MET A 1 -2.45 3.87 -25.02
N ARG A 2 -3.04 5.06 -24.90
CA ARG A 2 -2.49 6.16 -24.12
C ARG A 2 -3.11 6.21 -22.73
N VAL A 3 -2.33 5.83 -21.71
CA VAL A 3 -2.77 5.73 -20.30
C VAL A 3 -2.21 6.89 -19.50
N LEU A 4 -3.07 7.61 -18.76
CA LEU A 4 -2.64 8.60 -17.78
C LEU A 4 -2.85 8.09 -16.36
N ILE A 5 -1.77 7.78 -15.66
CA ILE A 5 -1.80 7.43 -14.25
C ILE A 5 -1.75 8.70 -13.40
N ILE A 6 -2.69 8.86 -12.46
CA ILE A 6 -2.72 10.00 -11.54
C ILE A 6 -2.53 9.51 -10.11
N SER A 7 -1.49 10.02 -9.42
CA SER A 7 -1.18 9.70 -8.04
C SER A 7 -0.58 10.90 -7.29
N SER A 8 -0.53 10.85 -5.97
CA SER A 8 0.06 11.94 -5.17
C SER A 8 1.58 12.03 -5.27
N GLY A 9 2.25 10.96 -5.62
CA GLY A 9 3.69 10.84 -5.83
C GLY A 9 4.04 9.63 -6.67
N ASP A 10 5.33 9.38 -6.85
CA ASP A 10 5.88 8.24 -7.56
C ASP A 10 6.56 7.22 -6.63
N LEU A 11 7.65 7.57 -5.94
CA LEU A 11 8.48 6.64 -5.17
C LEU A 11 8.23 6.62 -3.67
N ALA A 12 7.48 7.57 -3.12
CA ALA A 12 7.25 7.68 -1.68
C ALA A 12 5.87 7.14 -1.27
N GLY A 13 5.85 6.05 -0.48
CA GLY A 13 4.62 5.38 0.00
C GLY A 13 4.15 4.24 -0.91
N GLY A 14 3.50 3.24 -0.31
CA GLY A 14 3.15 1.98 -0.98
C GLY A 14 2.27 2.15 -2.22
N ALA A 15 1.20 2.95 -2.13
CA ALA A 15 0.30 3.22 -3.26
C ALA A 15 0.99 3.92 -4.43
N ASN A 16 1.88 4.89 -4.13
CA ASN A 16 2.63 5.62 -5.16
C ASN A 16 3.65 4.71 -5.86
N ARG A 17 4.38 3.88 -5.11
CA ARG A 17 5.30 2.89 -5.69
C ARG A 17 4.57 1.89 -6.57
N ALA A 18 3.42 1.38 -6.12
CA ALA A 18 2.59 0.50 -6.94
C ALA A 18 2.15 1.17 -8.24
N ALA A 19 1.71 2.44 -8.19
CA ALA A 19 1.36 3.22 -9.38
C ALA A 19 2.55 3.39 -10.34
N PHE A 20 3.74 3.68 -9.80
CA PHE A 20 4.95 3.84 -10.59
C PHE A 20 5.39 2.51 -11.24
N ARG A 21 5.34 1.40 -10.51
CA ARG A 21 5.66 0.06 -11.04
C ARG A 21 4.70 -0.35 -12.18
N ILE A 22 3.40 -0.06 -12.05
CA ILE A 22 2.43 -0.28 -13.13
C ILE A 22 2.73 0.62 -14.33
N HIS A 23 3.08 1.90 -14.09
CA HIS A 23 3.53 2.81 -15.16
C HIS A 23 4.69 2.22 -15.94
N GLN A 24 5.74 1.75 -15.26
CA GLN A 24 6.90 1.14 -15.88
C GLN A 24 6.55 -0.18 -16.60
N ALA A 25 5.68 -1.01 -16.00
CA ALA A 25 5.27 -2.29 -16.58
C ALA A 25 4.45 -2.11 -17.86
N LEU A 26 3.53 -1.13 -17.92
CA LEU A 26 2.78 -0.78 -19.14
C LEU A 26 3.74 -0.30 -20.24
N ARG A 27 4.71 0.54 -19.91
CA ARG A 27 5.74 0.96 -20.87
C ARG A 27 6.59 -0.21 -21.35
N GLY A 28 6.90 -1.15 -20.45
CA GLY A 28 7.66 -2.36 -20.78
C GLY A 28 6.98 -3.29 -21.76
N ILE A 29 5.65 -3.20 -21.91
CA ILE A 29 4.89 -3.94 -22.95
C ILE A 29 4.55 -3.07 -24.19
N GLY A 30 5.12 -1.86 -24.28
CA GLY A 30 4.98 -0.99 -25.46
C GLY A 30 3.85 0.04 -25.39
N GLU A 31 3.14 0.18 -24.26
CA GLU A 31 2.05 1.13 -24.12
C GLU A 31 2.52 2.57 -23.86
N GLU A 32 1.77 3.56 -24.35
CA GLU A 32 2.02 4.97 -24.05
C GLU A 32 1.51 5.33 -22.65
N SER A 33 2.27 4.95 -21.61
CA SER A 33 1.93 5.31 -20.23
C SER A 33 2.62 6.60 -19.83
N PHE A 34 1.84 7.53 -19.26
CA PHE A 34 2.29 8.75 -18.60
C PHE A 34 1.82 8.75 -17.16
N MET A 35 2.60 9.34 -16.25
CA MET A 35 2.23 9.47 -14.86
C MET A 35 2.25 10.96 -14.44
N ALA A 36 1.16 11.47 -13.88
CA ALA A 36 1.07 12.83 -13.34
C ALA A 36 1.05 12.80 -11.82
N VAL A 37 2.01 13.49 -11.18
CA VAL A 37 2.23 13.47 -9.72
C VAL A 37 2.46 14.86 -9.16
N ARG A 38 2.12 15.06 -7.88
CA ARG A 38 2.49 16.27 -7.15
C ARG A 38 3.95 16.22 -6.69
N ARG A 39 4.42 15.07 -6.22
CA ARG A 39 5.79 14.87 -5.72
C ARG A 39 6.49 13.86 -6.62
N LYS A 40 7.45 14.35 -7.40
CA LYS A 40 8.30 13.53 -8.26
C LYS A 40 9.66 13.35 -7.60
N HIS A 41 10.07 12.11 -7.43
CA HIS A 41 11.39 11.72 -6.93
C HIS A 41 12.19 10.92 -7.98
N SER A 42 11.50 10.29 -8.94
CA SER A 42 12.15 9.56 -10.04
C SER A 42 12.76 10.49 -11.09
N THR A 43 13.72 9.96 -11.86
CA THR A 43 14.28 10.61 -13.05
C THR A 43 13.52 10.24 -14.33
N ASP A 44 12.46 9.43 -14.24
CA ASP A 44 11.70 8.97 -15.39
C ASP A 44 11.09 10.16 -16.16
N PRO A 45 11.40 10.31 -17.49
CA PRO A 45 10.94 11.43 -18.29
C PRO A 45 9.42 11.41 -18.55
N TYR A 46 8.77 10.25 -18.41
CA TYR A 46 7.32 10.08 -18.62
C TYR A 46 6.52 10.30 -17.32
N VAL A 47 7.18 10.55 -16.21
CA VAL A 47 6.56 11.03 -14.97
C VAL A 47 6.58 12.56 -14.98
N HIS A 48 5.40 13.16 -15.05
CA HIS A 48 5.20 14.59 -15.03
C HIS A 48 4.94 15.09 -13.60
N LYS A 49 5.82 15.98 -13.13
CA LYS A 49 5.55 16.75 -11.91
C LYS A 49 4.55 17.87 -12.25
N MET A 50 3.38 17.82 -11.66
CA MET A 50 2.34 18.84 -11.89
C MET A 50 2.86 20.23 -11.58
N THR A 51 2.67 21.15 -12.49
CA THR A 51 3.03 22.57 -12.35
C THR A 51 2.13 23.28 -11.33
N PRO A 52 2.52 24.45 -10.79
CA PRO A 52 1.63 25.25 -9.94
C PRO A 52 0.28 25.57 -10.59
N PHE A 53 0.24 25.80 -11.89
CA PHE A 53 -1.00 26.03 -12.66
C PHE A 53 -1.89 24.76 -12.68
N GLU A 54 -1.33 23.59 -12.95
CA GLU A 54 -2.03 22.31 -12.93
C GLU A 54 -2.50 21.95 -11.53
N LEU A 55 -1.71 22.26 -10.50
CA LEU A 55 -2.14 22.11 -9.11
C LEU A 55 -3.23 23.14 -8.73
N GLY A 56 -3.39 24.23 -9.52
CA GLY A 56 -4.33 25.33 -9.33
C GLY A 56 -3.90 26.29 -8.24
N TRP A 57 -4.45 27.51 -8.23
CA TRP A 57 -4.17 28.61 -7.32
C TRP A 57 -5.14 28.68 -6.13
N PRO A 58 -4.68 29.02 -4.89
CA PRO A 58 -3.29 29.21 -4.47
C PRO A 58 -2.62 27.88 -4.11
N PRO A 59 -1.28 27.73 -4.31
CA PRO A 59 -0.56 26.48 -4.00
C PRO A 59 -0.38 26.27 -2.49
N VAL A 60 -0.52 27.32 -1.70
CA VAL A 60 -0.35 27.30 -0.24
C VAL A 60 -1.59 26.67 0.42
N GLY A 61 -1.36 25.70 1.28
CA GLY A 61 -2.43 25.04 2.05
C GLY A 61 -3.11 23.85 1.37
N ARG A 62 -2.71 23.45 0.14
CA ARG A 62 -3.30 22.29 -0.53
C ARG A 62 -2.89 20.98 0.12
N GLY A 63 -3.90 20.19 0.42
CA GLY A 63 -3.78 18.97 1.20
C GLY A 63 -4.01 19.19 2.69
N TYR A 64 -3.74 20.39 3.23
CA TYR A 64 -4.02 20.68 4.65
C TYR A 64 -5.53 20.72 4.94
N LEU A 65 -6.34 21.31 4.04
CA LEU A 65 -7.80 21.30 4.21
C LEU A 65 -8.39 19.89 4.20
N ASP A 66 -7.81 18.98 3.42
CA ASP A 66 -8.19 17.56 3.43
C ASP A 66 -7.79 16.86 4.73
N MET A 67 -6.80 17.39 5.46
CA MET A 67 -6.29 16.82 6.70
C MET A 67 -6.83 17.50 7.97
N ILE A 68 -7.50 18.65 7.87
CA ILE A 68 -8.12 19.31 9.03
C ILE A 68 -9.00 18.33 9.82
N PRO A 69 -9.78 17.42 9.21
CA PRO A 69 -10.56 16.45 9.95
C PRO A 69 -9.71 15.45 10.76
N SER A 70 -8.44 15.25 10.43
CA SER A 70 -7.58 14.38 11.24
C SER A 70 -7.40 14.90 12.67
N MET A 71 -7.55 16.20 12.91
CA MET A 71 -7.59 16.81 14.24
C MET A 71 -8.86 16.40 15.02
N LEU A 72 -9.94 16.09 14.31
CA LEU A 72 -11.20 15.62 14.85
C LEU A 72 -11.24 14.10 15.05
N CYS A 73 -10.25 13.38 14.51
CA CYS A 73 -10.15 11.94 14.68
C CYS A 73 -9.72 11.58 16.11
N ARG A 74 -10.20 10.43 16.59
CA ARG A 74 -9.79 9.87 17.89
C ARG A 74 -8.32 9.48 17.88
N ARG A 75 -7.84 8.96 16.76
CA ARG A 75 -6.44 8.61 16.51
C ARG A 75 -5.91 9.47 15.36
N ARG A 76 -4.77 10.13 15.55
CA ARG A 76 -4.16 11.00 14.52
C ARG A 76 -3.53 10.25 13.35
N ASP A 77 -3.14 9.00 13.56
CA ASP A 77 -2.58 8.10 12.56
C ASP A 77 -3.63 7.44 11.65
N GLU A 78 -4.93 7.66 11.95
CA GLU A 78 -6.06 7.20 11.12
C GLU A 78 -6.79 8.39 10.46
N PRO A 79 -6.21 9.02 9.45
CA PRO A 79 -6.76 10.24 8.87
C PRO A 79 -8.08 9.99 8.14
N ILE A 80 -8.93 11.04 8.14
CA ILE A 80 -10.11 11.12 7.27
C ILE A 80 -9.83 12.19 6.23
N SER A 81 -10.01 11.86 4.94
CA SER A 81 -9.85 12.77 3.83
C SER A 81 -11.20 13.23 3.28
N LEU A 82 -11.37 14.56 3.12
CA LEU A 82 -12.64 15.14 2.66
C LEU A 82 -12.80 15.13 1.13
N GLY A 83 -11.71 15.03 0.37
CA GLY A 83 -11.73 15.08 -1.09
C GLY A 83 -12.27 16.40 -1.64
N LEU A 84 -11.90 17.53 -1.01
CA LEU A 84 -12.38 18.87 -1.38
C LEU A 84 -11.54 19.53 -2.46
N GLN A 85 -10.23 19.37 -2.35
CA GLN A 85 -9.26 20.05 -3.20
C GLN A 85 -8.89 19.19 -4.41
N SER A 86 -8.60 19.84 -5.53
CA SER A 86 -8.23 19.15 -6.77
C SER A 86 -7.18 19.94 -7.55
N ALA A 87 -6.29 19.21 -8.20
CA ALA A 87 -5.58 19.71 -9.35
C ALA A 87 -6.57 19.99 -10.51
N ASN A 88 -6.12 20.74 -11.49
CA ASN A 88 -6.86 20.96 -12.74
C ASN A 88 -6.75 19.72 -13.64
N LEU A 89 -7.62 18.73 -13.40
CA LEU A 89 -7.63 17.49 -14.17
C LEU A 89 -7.91 17.74 -15.65
N GLY A 90 -8.67 18.79 -16.00
CA GLY A 90 -8.92 19.17 -17.38
C GLY A 90 -7.63 19.58 -18.11
N ALA A 91 -6.74 20.33 -17.45
CA ALA A 91 -5.44 20.69 -18.02
C ALA A 91 -4.58 19.45 -18.29
N LEU A 92 -4.59 18.47 -17.37
CA LEU A 92 -3.87 17.19 -17.56
C LEU A 92 -4.46 16.40 -18.73
N VAL A 93 -5.79 16.31 -18.85
CA VAL A 93 -6.47 15.64 -19.97
C VAL A 93 -6.12 16.31 -21.29
N ASN A 94 -6.15 17.65 -21.36
CA ASN A 94 -5.79 18.39 -22.58
C ASN A 94 -4.32 18.20 -22.97
N ARG A 95 -3.43 18.11 -21.99
CA ARG A 95 -1.99 17.92 -22.20
C ARG A 95 -1.66 16.53 -22.73
N PHE A 96 -2.19 15.50 -22.05
CA PHE A 96 -1.82 14.10 -22.33
C PHE A 96 -2.75 13.40 -23.31
N LYS A 97 -3.96 13.91 -23.51
CA LYS A 97 -5.01 13.31 -24.37
C LYS A 97 -5.14 11.79 -24.17
N PRO A 98 -5.37 11.33 -22.92
CA PRO A 98 -5.40 9.92 -22.61
C PRO A 98 -6.67 9.25 -23.12
N ASP A 99 -6.56 7.97 -23.54
CA ASP A 99 -7.70 7.10 -23.82
C ASP A 99 -8.39 6.67 -22.52
N VAL A 100 -7.59 6.46 -21.46
CA VAL A 100 -8.04 6.06 -20.12
C VAL A 100 -7.22 6.75 -19.03
N ILE A 101 -7.88 7.06 -17.91
CA ILE A 101 -7.22 7.56 -16.71
C ILE A 101 -7.24 6.47 -15.65
N ASN A 102 -6.05 6.06 -15.17
CA ASN A 102 -5.93 5.19 -14.02
C ASN A 102 -5.64 6.01 -12.76
N LEU A 103 -6.63 6.07 -11.86
CA LEU A 103 -6.52 6.76 -10.58
C LEU A 103 -5.91 5.82 -9.53
N HIS A 104 -4.91 6.30 -8.80
CA HIS A 104 -4.36 5.60 -7.64
C HIS A 104 -4.72 6.34 -6.34
N TRP A 105 -3.75 6.76 -5.56
CA TRP A 105 -4.02 7.52 -4.33
C TRP A 105 -4.13 9.01 -4.65
N ILE A 106 -5.36 9.52 -4.72
CA ILE A 106 -5.67 10.87 -5.19
C ILE A 106 -5.94 11.89 -4.08
N ASN A 107 -5.84 11.48 -2.81
CA ASN A 107 -6.05 12.39 -1.68
C ASN A 107 -4.92 13.42 -1.52
N GLY A 108 -5.05 14.31 -0.55
CA GLY A 108 -4.07 15.38 -0.37
C GLY A 108 -4.11 16.43 -1.49
N GLY A 109 -5.28 16.68 -2.08
CA GLY A 109 -5.50 17.75 -3.05
C GLY A 109 -5.18 17.41 -4.50
N ILE A 110 -5.04 16.12 -4.83
CA ILE A 110 -4.78 15.67 -6.22
C ILE A 110 -6.07 15.64 -7.04
N ALA A 111 -7.12 14.96 -6.53
CA ALA A 111 -8.41 15.00 -7.20
C ALA A 111 -9.55 15.04 -6.18
N SER A 112 -10.42 16.05 -6.31
CA SER A 112 -11.60 16.16 -5.47
C SER A 112 -12.71 15.20 -5.93
N ILE A 113 -13.62 14.88 -5.02
CA ILE A 113 -14.83 14.09 -5.32
C ILE A 113 -15.57 14.67 -6.54
N ARG A 114 -15.71 16.01 -6.60
CA ARG A 114 -16.39 16.70 -7.71
C ARG A 114 -15.59 16.60 -9.02
N ALA A 115 -14.26 16.74 -8.96
CA ALA A 115 -13.43 16.71 -10.15
C ALA A 115 -13.45 15.32 -10.82
N VAL A 116 -13.35 14.24 -10.04
CA VAL A 116 -13.50 12.87 -10.53
C VAL A 116 -14.88 12.70 -11.21
N GLY A 117 -15.96 13.19 -10.58
CA GLY A 117 -17.29 13.12 -11.16
C GLY A 117 -17.47 13.87 -12.48
N LYS A 118 -16.62 14.86 -12.79
CA LYS A 118 -16.68 15.67 -14.03
C LYS A 118 -15.82 15.16 -15.17
N LEU A 119 -14.90 14.23 -14.95
CA LEU A 119 -14.08 13.67 -16.01
C LEU A 119 -14.98 12.99 -17.06
N GLN A 120 -14.70 13.23 -18.33
CA GLN A 120 -15.40 12.57 -19.45
C GLN A 120 -14.59 11.37 -20.00
N VAL A 121 -13.29 11.39 -19.81
CA VAL A 121 -12.41 10.27 -20.17
C VAL A 121 -12.75 9.06 -19.30
N PRO A 122 -12.74 7.83 -19.83
CA PRO A 122 -12.89 6.59 -19.06
C PRO A 122 -11.95 6.53 -17.87
N ILE A 123 -12.45 6.04 -16.73
CA ILE A 123 -11.68 5.98 -15.49
C ILE A 123 -11.63 4.54 -15.00
N VAL A 124 -10.42 4.07 -14.69
CA VAL A 124 -10.20 2.87 -13.89
C VAL A 124 -9.53 3.30 -12.59
N TRP A 125 -10.08 2.90 -11.44
CA TRP A 125 -9.56 3.30 -10.14
C TRP A 125 -8.91 2.14 -9.41
N THR A 126 -7.58 2.19 -9.21
CA THR A 126 -6.86 1.21 -8.40
C THR A 126 -7.03 1.54 -6.92
N LEU A 127 -7.75 0.69 -6.19
CA LEU A 127 -8.15 0.89 -4.80
C LEU A 127 -7.07 0.41 -3.84
N HIS A 128 -6.16 1.30 -3.44
CA HIS A 128 -5.11 0.98 -2.46
C HIS A 128 -5.63 0.98 -1.01
N ASP A 129 -6.72 1.68 -0.75
CA ASP A 129 -7.40 1.77 0.54
C ASP A 129 -8.92 1.92 0.35
N MET A 130 -9.66 2.02 1.44
CA MET A 130 -11.12 2.07 1.43
C MET A 130 -11.69 3.47 1.19
N TRP A 131 -10.87 4.52 1.07
CA TRP A 131 -11.38 5.89 0.94
C TRP A 131 -12.39 6.06 -0.20
N PRO A 132 -12.21 5.48 -1.40
CA PRO A 132 -13.16 5.68 -2.50
C PRO A 132 -14.59 5.28 -2.16
N PHE A 133 -14.78 4.25 -1.35
CA PHE A 133 -16.10 3.68 -1.05
C PHE A 133 -16.57 3.85 0.40
N THR A 134 -15.89 4.72 1.19
CA THR A 134 -16.27 5.07 2.57
C THR A 134 -16.71 6.54 2.70
N GLY A 135 -17.06 6.95 3.90
CA GLY A 135 -17.32 8.35 4.26
C GLY A 135 -16.06 9.16 4.58
N GLY A 136 -14.89 8.77 4.03
CA GLY A 136 -13.65 9.51 4.15
C GLY A 136 -12.51 8.81 4.88
N CYS A 137 -12.75 7.70 5.60
CA CYS A 137 -11.68 6.91 6.20
C CYS A 137 -10.96 6.04 5.16
N HIS A 138 -9.66 5.81 5.37
CA HIS A 138 -8.82 4.98 4.50
C HIS A 138 -8.88 3.50 4.86
N TYR A 139 -9.14 3.20 6.12
CA TYR A 139 -9.41 1.86 6.63
C TYR A 139 -10.55 1.95 7.64
N SER A 140 -11.44 0.97 7.66
CA SER A 140 -12.65 1.04 8.50
C SER A 140 -12.47 0.41 9.89
N GLY A 141 -11.49 -0.49 10.06
CA GLY A 141 -11.46 -1.39 11.20
C GLY A 141 -12.78 -2.17 11.27
N ASP A 142 -13.33 -2.33 12.45
CA ASP A 142 -14.59 -3.05 12.68
C ASP A 142 -15.85 -2.28 12.26
N CYS A 143 -15.70 -1.05 11.74
CA CYS A 143 -16.83 -0.22 11.33
C CYS A 143 -17.43 -0.67 10.00
N LEU A 144 -18.71 -1.05 10.01
CA LEU A 144 -19.47 -1.49 8.82
C LEU A 144 -20.38 -0.39 8.24
N GLN A 145 -20.26 0.87 8.67
CA GLN A 145 -21.13 1.95 8.24
C GLN A 145 -21.00 2.29 6.75
N TYR A 146 -19.89 1.96 6.10
CA TYR A 146 -19.69 2.15 4.65
C TYR A 146 -20.64 1.28 3.79
N ARG A 147 -21.17 0.20 4.36
CA ARG A 147 -22.20 -0.63 3.72
C ARG A 147 -23.54 0.09 3.59
N LYS A 148 -23.74 1.18 4.37
CA LYS A 148 -24.97 2.01 4.37
C LYS A 148 -24.65 3.46 3.95
N THR A 149 -24.55 4.37 4.91
CA THR A 149 -24.45 5.83 4.65
C THR A 149 -23.29 6.51 5.40
N CYS A 150 -22.43 5.77 6.07
CA CYS A 150 -21.34 6.30 6.91
C CYS A 150 -21.81 7.34 7.94
N SER A 151 -23.01 7.21 8.47
CA SER A 151 -23.52 8.03 9.56
C SER A 151 -22.88 7.60 10.88
N ARG A 152 -22.64 8.54 11.84
CA ARG A 152 -22.11 8.25 13.17
C ARG A 152 -20.75 7.53 13.17
N CYS A 153 -19.77 8.13 12.50
CA CYS A 153 -18.43 7.55 12.38
C CYS A 153 -17.76 7.35 13.76
N PRO A 154 -17.37 6.12 14.15
CA PRO A 154 -16.74 5.85 15.44
C PRO A 154 -15.31 6.40 15.52
N LYS A 155 -14.66 6.70 14.40
CA LYS A 155 -13.30 7.24 14.34
C LYS A 155 -13.26 8.75 14.61
N ILE A 156 -14.38 9.45 14.56
CA ILE A 156 -14.47 10.89 14.83
C ILE A 156 -14.86 11.11 16.31
N LYS A 157 -14.23 12.11 16.96
CA LYS A 157 -14.59 12.53 18.32
C LYS A 157 -16.04 13.02 18.36
N PRO A 158 -16.80 12.76 19.43
CA PRO A 158 -18.18 13.19 19.56
C PRO A 158 -18.30 14.69 19.86
N ILE A 159 -17.73 15.52 18.98
CA ILE A 159 -17.83 16.98 19.04
C ILE A 159 -19.04 17.41 18.20
N LEU A 160 -19.74 18.43 18.63
CA LEU A 160 -20.96 18.94 17.98
C LEU A 160 -20.75 19.12 16.45
N GLY A 161 -21.55 18.45 15.63
CA GLY A 161 -21.48 18.48 14.16
C GLY A 161 -20.40 17.59 13.52
N ALA A 162 -19.39 17.14 14.26
CA ALA A 162 -18.27 16.36 13.68
C ALA A 162 -18.73 14.95 13.22
N ALA A 163 -19.68 14.34 13.94
CA ALA A 163 -20.23 13.02 13.56
C ALA A 163 -20.92 13.01 12.19
N ALA A 164 -21.44 14.16 11.73
CA ALA A 164 -22.08 14.30 10.41
C ALA A 164 -21.06 14.40 9.25
N LEU A 165 -19.77 14.61 9.54
CA LEU A 165 -18.75 14.85 8.53
C LEU A 165 -18.59 13.64 7.59
N SER A 166 -18.53 12.44 8.14
CA SER A 166 -18.41 11.22 7.33
C SER A 166 -19.64 10.99 6.44
N GLN A 167 -20.83 11.26 6.95
CA GLN A 167 -22.06 11.20 6.15
C GLN A 167 -22.08 12.26 5.05
N TRP A 168 -21.57 13.45 5.34
CA TRP A 168 -21.47 14.52 4.34
C TRP A 168 -20.49 14.14 3.21
N VAL A 169 -19.32 13.59 3.52
CA VAL A 169 -18.36 13.08 2.51
C VAL A 169 -19.03 11.97 1.68
N TYR A 170 -19.67 10.99 2.35
CA TYR A 170 -20.40 9.92 1.69
C TYR A 170 -21.48 10.48 0.71
N ASN A 171 -22.31 11.41 1.15
CA ASN A 171 -23.34 12.01 0.33
C ASN A 171 -22.79 12.80 -0.87
N ARG A 172 -21.62 13.45 -0.70
CA ARG A 172 -20.92 14.09 -1.82
C ARG A 172 -20.45 13.08 -2.85
N LYS A 173 -19.86 11.95 -2.45
CA LYS A 173 -19.49 10.86 -3.36
C LYS A 173 -20.72 10.33 -4.09
N ARG A 174 -21.76 9.98 -3.37
CA ARG A 174 -23.04 9.53 -3.95
C ARG A 174 -23.60 10.53 -4.96
N LYS A 175 -23.59 11.84 -4.65
CA LYS A 175 -24.08 12.90 -5.53
C LYS A 175 -23.29 13.00 -6.83
N HIS A 176 -21.95 12.99 -6.75
CA HIS A 176 -21.09 13.27 -7.89
C HIS A 176 -20.75 12.03 -8.72
N TRP A 177 -20.86 10.82 -8.16
CA TRP A 177 -20.47 9.58 -8.84
C TRP A 177 -21.65 8.68 -9.23
N ARG A 178 -22.89 8.99 -8.81
CA ARG A 178 -24.09 8.15 -9.06
C ARG A 178 -24.31 7.78 -10.54
N ASN A 179 -23.93 8.69 -11.45
CA ASN A 179 -24.10 8.52 -12.90
C ASN A 179 -22.79 8.13 -13.60
N LYS A 180 -21.75 7.82 -12.84
CA LYS A 180 -20.49 7.33 -13.38
C LYS A 180 -20.49 5.81 -13.43
N ARG A 181 -20.13 5.24 -14.57
CA ARG A 181 -19.71 3.85 -14.64
C ARG A 181 -18.32 3.77 -14.00
N LEU A 182 -18.27 3.31 -12.76
CA LEU A 182 -17.03 3.17 -12.02
C LEU A 182 -16.43 1.79 -12.32
N SER A 183 -15.29 1.76 -12.96
CA SER A 183 -14.47 0.56 -13.08
C SER A 183 -13.31 0.67 -12.10
N ALA A 184 -13.02 -0.40 -11.38
CA ALA A 184 -11.98 -0.40 -10.37
C ALA A 184 -11.11 -1.65 -10.41
N ILE A 185 -9.86 -1.48 -10.00
CA ILE A 185 -8.92 -2.56 -9.71
C ILE A 185 -8.74 -2.62 -8.21
N THR A 186 -8.82 -3.81 -7.64
CA THR A 186 -8.43 -4.05 -6.25
C THR A 186 -7.20 -4.95 -6.21
N PRO A 187 -6.14 -4.55 -5.50
CA PRO A 187 -4.93 -5.36 -5.37
C PRO A 187 -5.15 -6.70 -4.65
N SER A 188 -6.19 -6.82 -3.80
CA SER A 188 -6.57 -8.06 -3.11
C SER A 188 -8.04 -8.42 -3.32
N ALA A 189 -8.37 -9.70 -3.21
CA ALA A 189 -9.76 -10.18 -3.19
C ALA A 189 -10.51 -9.65 -1.96
N TRP A 190 -9.84 -9.56 -0.80
CA TRP A 190 -10.38 -8.93 0.40
C TRP A 190 -10.89 -7.50 0.13
N MET A 191 -10.09 -6.65 -0.53
CA MET A 191 -10.51 -5.29 -0.86
C MET A 191 -11.67 -5.28 -1.87
N LYS A 192 -11.72 -6.24 -2.79
CA LYS A 192 -12.83 -6.41 -3.73
C LYS A 192 -14.14 -6.69 -3.00
N GLU A 193 -14.15 -7.61 -2.06
CA GLU A 193 -15.32 -7.94 -1.26
C GLU A 193 -15.82 -6.74 -0.44
N LEU A 194 -14.90 -6.00 0.18
CA LEU A 194 -15.25 -4.79 0.93
C LEU A 194 -15.84 -3.72 0.01
N ALA A 195 -15.25 -3.49 -1.15
CA ALA A 195 -15.75 -2.50 -2.11
C ALA A 195 -17.15 -2.87 -2.63
N LEU A 196 -17.37 -4.12 -3.03
CA LEU A 196 -18.68 -4.62 -3.47
C LEU A 196 -19.74 -4.58 -2.36
N SER A 197 -19.35 -4.73 -1.09
CA SER A 197 -20.26 -4.61 0.04
C SER A 197 -20.63 -3.15 0.36
N SER A 198 -19.92 -2.17 -0.20
CA SER A 198 -20.20 -0.75 -0.01
C SER A 198 -21.37 -0.29 -0.87
N SER A 199 -22.28 0.47 -0.29
CA SER A 199 -23.41 1.07 -1.02
C SER A 199 -23.00 2.09 -2.11
N LEU A 200 -21.74 2.59 -2.09
CA LEU A 200 -21.20 3.44 -3.16
C LEU A 200 -20.68 2.65 -4.35
N PHE A 201 -20.16 1.44 -4.14
CA PHE A 201 -19.48 0.62 -5.15
C PHE A 201 -20.19 -0.71 -5.45
N ALA A 202 -21.38 -0.96 -4.89
CA ALA A 202 -22.14 -2.19 -5.09
C ALA A 202 -22.45 -2.52 -6.57
N LYS A 203 -22.43 -1.52 -7.45
CA LYS A 203 -22.68 -1.64 -8.90
C LYS A 203 -21.42 -1.35 -9.73
N ALA A 204 -20.26 -1.18 -9.11
CA ALA A 204 -19.01 -0.95 -9.81
C ALA A 204 -18.50 -2.25 -10.47
N ASP A 205 -17.86 -2.10 -11.62
CA ASP A 205 -17.14 -3.19 -12.26
C ASP A 205 -15.76 -3.30 -11.59
N ILE A 206 -15.55 -4.35 -10.80
CA ILE A 206 -14.33 -4.50 -9.99
C ILE A 206 -13.55 -5.75 -10.38
N THR A 207 -12.34 -5.54 -10.86
CA THR A 207 -11.39 -6.60 -11.20
C THR A 207 -10.31 -6.71 -10.13
N HIS A 208 -9.99 -7.92 -9.70
CA HIS A 208 -8.84 -8.19 -8.83
C HIS A 208 -7.59 -8.34 -9.69
N ILE A 209 -6.61 -7.44 -9.50
CA ILE A 209 -5.28 -7.49 -10.14
C ILE A 209 -4.26 -7.07 -9.08
N PRO A 210 -3.34 -7.95 -8.65
CA PRO A 210 -2.34 -7.62 -7.63
C PRO A 210 -1.34 -6.57 -8.13
N ASN A 211 -0.59 -5.98 -7.20
CA ASN A 211 0.52 -5.10 -7.55
C ASN A 211 1.67 -5.91 -8.14
N CYS A 212 2.44 -5.33 -9.07
CA CYS A 212 3.62 -5.98 -9.63
C CYS A 212 4.90 -5.61 -8.88
N ILE A 213 5.90 -6.49 -8.99
CA ILE A 213 7.25 -6.31 -8.45
C ILE A 213 8.26 -6.63 -9.56
N ASP A 214 9.30 -5.83 -9.70
CA ASP A 214 10.38 -6.10 -10.65
C ASP A 214 11.40 -7.08 -10.05
N PRO A 215 11.49 -8.33 -10.52
CA PRO A 215 12.41 -9.33 -10.00
C PRO A 215 13.88 -9.01 -10.32
N ARG A 216 14.15 -8.10 -11.24
CA ARG A 216 15.52 -7.63 -11.52
C ARG A 216 16.05 -6.76 -10.40
N ILE A 217 15.16 -6.09 -9.65
CA ILE A 217 15.47 -5.25 -8.49
C ILE A 217 15.33 -6.06 -7.20
N PHE A 218 14.19 -6.71 -7.03
CA PHE A 218 13.89 -7.50 -5.83
C PHE A 218 14.27 -8.97 -6.06
N ASN A 219 15.50 -9.31 -5.69
CA ASN A 219 16.08 -10.66 -5.78
C ASN A 219 17.02 -10.93 -4.61
N GLY A 220 17.57 -12.15 -4.55
CA GLY A 220 18.44 -12.58 -3.47
C GLY A 220 19.93 -12.24 -3.62
N ASP A 221 20.34 -11.63 -4.74
CA ASP A 221 21.76 -11.53 -5.15
C ASP A 221 22.63 -10.72 -4.18
N ALA A 222 22.05 -9.72 -3.51
CA ALA A 222 22.79 -8.86 -2.58
C ALA A 222 22.98 -9.45 -1.18
N ARG A 223 22.47 -10.68 -0.89
CA ARG A 223 22.41 -11.24 0.45
C ARG A 223 23.74 -11.22 1.19
N GLU A 224 24.74 -11.92 0.65
CA GLU A 224 26.03 -12.11 1.34
C GLU A 224 26.77 -10.80 1.57
N ARG A 225 26.80 -9.95 0.54
CA ARG A 225 27.42 -8.61 0.63
C ARG A 225 26.74 -7.77 1.73
N THR A 226 25.41 -7.74 1.74
CA THR A 226 24.67 -6.90 2.70
C THR A 226 24.74 -7.46 4.11
N ARG A 227 24.78 -8.79 4.30
CA ARG A 227 25.03 -9.39 5.62
C ARG A 227 26.38 -8.98 6.16
N THR A 228 27.43 -9.01 5.33
CA THR A 228 28.79 -8.54 5.70
C THR A 228 28.78 -7.05 6.07
N GLU A 229 28.14 -6.19 5.25
CA GLU A 229 27.99 -4.76 5.52
C GLU A 229 27.28 -4.46 6.86
N LEU A 230 26.33 -5.30 7.26
CA LEU A 230 25.57 -5.16 8.50
C LEU A 230 26.19 -5.88 9.70
N GLY A 231 27.34 -6.55 9.52
CA GLY A 231 28.01 -7.32 10.58
C GLY A 231 27.20 -8.53 11.06
N LEU A 232 26.41 -9.14 10.17
CA LEU A 232 25.60 -10.33 10.47
C LEU A 232 26.41 -11.58 10.16
N ASP A 233 26.81 -12.31 11.20
CA ASP A 233 27.51 -13.60 11.03
C ASP A 233 26.56 -14.69 10.46
N PRO A 234 27.11 -15.84 9.99
CA PRO A 234 26.32 -16.92 9.39
C PRO A 234 25.25 -17.53 10.33
N HIS A 235 25.47 -17.48 11.64
CA HIS A 235 24.56 -18.04 12.64
C HIS A 235 23.48 -17.03 13.09
N THR A 236 23.62 -15.77 12.70
CA THR A 236 22.66 -14.72 13.01
C THR A 236 21.34 -14.95 12.26
N GLN A 237 20.24 -14.91 12.99
CA GLN A 237 18.87 -14.88 12.47
C GLN A 237 18.38 -13.42 12.41
N ALA A 238 18.46 -12.83 11.22
CA ALA A 238 18.07 -11.44 10.97
C ALA A 238 16.58 -11.34 10.68
N ILE A 239 15.83 -10.67 11.56
CA ILE A 239 14.38 -10.46 11.46
C ILE A 239 14.14 -8.99 11.08
N LEU A 240 13.57 -8.76 9.90
CA LEU A 240 13.29 -7.42 9.38
C LEU A 240 11.86 -6.97 9.75
N PHE A 241 11.75 -5.74 10.23
CA PHE A 241 10.50 -5.00 10.38
C PHE A 241 10.52 -3.75 9.50
N ALA A 242 9.46 -3.51 8.74
CA ALA A 242 9.35 -2.30 7.92
C ALA A 242 8.17 -1.43 8.38
N SER A 243 8.41 -0.09 8.45
CA SER A 243 7.41 0.91 8.91
C SER A 243 6.86 0.60 10.32
N ALA A 244 7.70 0.10 11.20
CA ALA A 244 7.36 -0.37 12.55
C ALA A 244 6.93 0.74 13.52
N ASN A 245 7.00 2.01 13.12
CA ASN A 245 6.58 3.17 13.90
C ASN A 245 5.09 3.55 13.72
N GLN A 246 4.31 2.74 12.99
CA GLN A 246 2.88 3.00 12.75
C GLN A 246 2.03 2.02 13.55
N ALA A 247 1.04 2.53 14.31
CA ALA A 247 0.14 1.69 15.13
C ALA A 247 -0.57 0.62 14.30
N ARG A 248 -1.08 0.97 13.11
CA ARG A 248 -1.71 0.02 12.18
C ARG A 248 -0.76 -1.11 11.73
N LYS A 249 0.55 -0.85 11.72
CA LYS A 249 1.60 -1.83 11.39
C LYS A 249 2.12 -2.62 12.60
N GLY A 250 1.47 -2.47 13.76
CA GLY A 250 1.80 -3.21 14.96
C GLY A 250 2.88 -2.58 15.83
N ALA A 251 3.08 -1.25 15.77
CA ALA A 251 4.08 -0.54 16.58
C ALA A 251 4.00 -0.88 18.07
N ASP A 252 2.80 -1.11 18.61
CA ASP A 252 2.58 -1.41 20.03
C ASP A 252 2.89 -2.89 20.38
N ILE A 253 2.87 -3.79 19.40
CA ILE A 253 3.06 -5.23 19.58
C ILE A 253 4.53 -5.63 19.40
N ILE A 254 5.24 -4.98 18.48
CA ILE A 254 6.63 -5.32 18.13
C ILE A 254 7.56 -5.34 19.35
N PRO A 255 7.57 -4.33 20.27
CA PRO A 255 8.44 -4.37 21.44
C PRO A 255 8.18 -5.56 22.35
N ILE A 256 6.91 -5.93 22.55
CA ILE A 256 6.50 -7.08 23.37
C ILE A 256 7.02 -8.39 22.74
N VAL A 257 6.90 -8.53 21.42
CA VAL A 257 7.38 -9.70 20.69
C VAL A 257 8.91 -9.82 20.77
N ILE A 258 9.63 -8.71 20.63
CA ILE A 258 11.09 -8.68 20.75
C ILE A 258 11.53 -9.08 22.15
N GLU A 259 10.91 -8.53 23.20
CA GLU A 259 11.18 -8.91 24.58
C GLU A 259 10.97 -10.43 24.79
N ARG A 260 9.88 -10.98 24.27
CA ARG A 260 9.60 -12.42 24.38
C ARG A 260 10.65 -13.28 23.63
N LEU A 261 11.09 -12.84 22.43
CA LEU A 261 12.14 -13.52 21.69
C LEU A 261 13.49 -13.45 22.40
N LEU A 262 13.82 -12.31 23.01
CA LEU A 262 15.05 -12.13 23.78
C LEU A 262 15.07 -12.92 25.10
N ASN A 263 13.92 -13.34 25.60
CA ASN A 263 13.79 -14.25 26.75
C ASN A 263 13.78 -15.74 26.35
N SER A 264 14.00 -16.07 25.06
CA SER A 264 14.11 -17.45 24.57
C SER A 264 15.56 -17.96 24.60
N PRO A 265 15.80 -19.29 24.59
CA PRO A 265 17.14 -19.87 24.55
C PRO A 265 17.98 -19.42 23.34
N GLU A 266 17.33 -19.06 22.23
CA GLU A 266 17.97 -18.63 20.99
C GLU A 266 18.28 -17.14 20.94
N SER A 267 18.09 -16.40 22.02
CA SER A 267 18.15 -14.92 22.08
C SER A 267 19.42 -14.32 21.46
N GLU A 268 20.60 -14.91 21.68
CA GLU A 268 21.86 -14.40 21.16
C GLU A 268 21.97 -14.44 19.62
N ARG A 269 21.19 -15.30 18.97
CA ARG A 269 21.16 -15.43 17.51
C ARG A 269 20.33 -14.34 16.83
N TYR A 270 19.40 -13.66 17.54
CA TYR A 270 18.51 -12.70 16.92
C TYR A 270 19.16 -11.34 16.70
N ARG A 271 18.91 -10.76 15.51
CA ARG A 271 19.13 -9.35 15.19
C ARG A 271 17.86 -8.81 14.54
N PHE A 272 17.34 -7.72 15.09
CA PHE A 272 16.11 -7.07 14.66
C PHE A 272 16.47 -5.86 13.80
N LEU A 273 16.18 -5.96 12.50
CA LEU A 273 16.47 -4.93 11.53
C LEU A 273 15.22 -4.05 11.34
N PHE A 274 15.37 -2.74 11.41
CA PHE A 274 14.24 -1.81 11.28
C PHE A 274 14.42 -0.88 10.09
N LEU A 275 13.54 -1.03 9.09
CA LEU A 275 13.49 -0.17 7.93
C LEU A 275 12.35 0.85 8.06
N GLY A 276 12.69 2.14 8.11
CA GLY A 276 11.71 3.23 8.13
C GLY A 276 11.29 3.72 9.52
N GLY A 277 12.04 3.36 10.54
CA GLY A 277 11.93 3.86 11.92
C GLY A 277 11.53 2.79 12.93
N LEU A 278 11.91 3.05 14.16
CA LEU A 278 11.68 2.19 15.32
C LEU A 278 10.28 2.42 15.92
N PRO A 279 9.68 1.40 16.57
CA PRO A 279 8.56 1.62 17.44
C PRO A 279 8.91 2.62 18.56
N PRO A 280 7.98 3.51 18.94
CA PRO A 280 8.29 4.59 19.92
C PRO A 280 8.74 4.09 21.30
N THR A 281 8.32 2.89 21.67
CA THR A 281 8.59 2.27 23.00
C THR A 281 9.71 1.25 22.99
N LEU A 282 10.36 1.04 21.82
CA LEU A 282 11.43 0.05 21.72
C LEU A 282 12.75 0.61 22.25
N ALA A 283 13.33 -0.08 23.23
CA ALA A 283 14.68 0.20 23.70
C ALA A 283 15.72 -0.22 22.65
N VAL A 284 16.64 0.67 22.35
CA VAL A 284 17.78 0.37 21.45
C VAL A 284 18.86 -0.37 22.25
N GLY A 285 19.24 -1.57 21.79
CA GLY A 285 20.27 -2.40 22.39
C GLY A 285 21.08 -3.16 21.34
N LYS A 286 21.98 -4.03 21.76
CA LYS A 286 22.90 -4.79 20.87
C LYS A 286 22.20 -5.63 19.79
N HIS A 287 20.94 -5.96 19.99
CA HIS A 287 20.14 -6.77 19.07
C HIS A 287 19.38 -5.95 18.02
N VAL A 288 19.35 -4.62 18.15
CA VAL A 288 18.56 -3.71 17.29
C VAL A 288 19.46 -2.99 16.30
N VAL A 289 19.14 -3.07 15.02
CA VAL A 289 19.84 -2.39 13.93
C VAL A 289 18.84 -1.50 13.20
N GLU A 290 19.01 -0.18 13.26
CA GLU A 290 18.21 0.74 12.48
C GLU A 290 18.83 0.91 11.09
N LEU A 291 18.03 0.60 10.07
CA LEU A 291 18.43 0.72 8.67
C LEU A 291 18.09 2.10 8.13
N ALA A 292 18.96 2.68 7.33
CA ALA A 292 18.72 3.97 6.70
C ALA A 292 17.48 3.91 5.81
N ARG A 293 16.61 4.91 5.94
CA ARG A 293 15.51 5.10 5.00
C ARG A 293 16.05 5.30 3.60
N SER A 294 15.46 4.61 2.62
CA SER A 294 15.86 4.73 1.24
C SER A 294 14.65 4.80 0.31
N THR A 295 14.75 5.64 -0.71
CA THR A 295 13.87 5.62 -1.88
C THR A 295 14.45 4.77 -3.01
N ASN A 296 15.73 4.39 -2.91
CA ASN A 296 16.38 3.45 -3.83
C ASN A 296 15.88 2.03 -3.56
N GLU A 297 15.19 1.45 -4.54
CA GLU A 297 14.59 0.12 -4.42
C GLU A 297 15.65 -0.99 -4.32
N GLU A 298 16.80 -0.86 -4.98
CA GLU A 298 17.90 -1.83 -4.90
C GLU A 298 18.46 -1.91 -3.46
N ARG A 299 18.57 -0.76 -2.78
CA ARG A 299 19.01 -0.75 -1.37
C ARG A 299 17.94 -1.36 -0.46
N VAL A 300 16.67 -1.12 -0.71
CA VAL A 300 15.57 -1.76 0.02
C VAL A 300 15.56 -3.27 -0.22
N ALA A 301 15.72 -3.71 -1.46
CA ALA A 301 15.82 -5.12 -1.83
C ALA A 301 16.99 -5.83 -1.12
N SER A 302 18.15 -5.14 -1.03
CA SER A 302 19.31 -5.71 -0.33
C SER A 302 19.04 -5.99 1.15
N TYR A 303 18.23 -5.19 1.82
CA TYR A 303 17.83 -5.43 3.22
C TYR A 303 16.91 -6.64 3.36
N TYR A 304 15.93 -6.81 2.44
CA TYR A 304 15.12 -8.04 2.39
C TYR A 304 16.00 -9.25 2.12
N ALA A 305 16.88 -9.19 1.13
CA ALA A 305 17.79 -10.29 0.80
C ALA A 305 18.67 -10.70 1.99
N ALA A 306 19.22 -9.74 2.75
CA ALA A 306 20.05 -10.00 3.91
C ALA A 306 19.31 -10.64 5.10
N SER A 307 18.00 -10.48 5.15
CA SER A 307 17.15 -10.97 6.23
C SER A 307 16.84 -12.47 6.10
N ASP A 308 16.63 -13.13 7.23
CA ASP A 308 16.17 -14.53 7.29
C ASP A 308 14.65 -14.61 7.38
N LEU A 309 14.03 -13.53 7.87
CA LEU A 309 12.57 -13.41 7.99
C LEU A 309 12.15 -11.94 7.87
N TYR A 310 11.05 -11.71 7.18
CA TYR A 310 10.31 -10.44 7.28
C TYR A 310 9.11 -10.61 8.22
N ALA A 311 9.01 -9.78 9.27
CA ALA A 311 7.96 -9.85 10.27
C ALA A 311 6.99 -8.67 10.14
N LEU A 312 5.70 -8.94 9.92
CA LEU A 312 4.66 -7.94 9.66
C LEU A 312 3.42 -8.15 10.53
N PRO A 313 3.35 -7.62 11.76
CA PRO A 313 2.16 -7.69 12.61
C PRO A 313 1.14 -6.58 12.29
N SER A 314 0.79 -6.41 11.01
CA SER A 314 -0.20 -5.41 10.60
C SER A 314 -1.60 -5.77 11.07
N LEU A 315 -2.29 -4.81 11.70
CA LEU A 315 -3.66 -4.96 12.20
C LEU A 315 -4.72 -4.74 11.12
N GLU A 316 -4.39 -4.03 10.05
CA GLU A 316 -5.25 -3.85 8.87
C GLU A 316 -4.38 -3.48 7.66
N ASP A 317 -4.44 -4.26 6.59
CA ASP A 317 -3.69 -4.01 5.36
C ASP A 317 -4.42 -4.57 4.14
N ASN A 318 -4.27 -3.89 3.00
CA ASN A 318 -4.86 -4.35 1.74
C ASN A 318 -3.97 -5.42 1.08
N LEU A 319 -2.91 -4.98 0.40
CA LEU A 319 -1.89 -5.85 -0.20
C LEU A 319 -0.53 -5.17 0.01
N PRO A 320 0.15 -5.45 1.15
CA PRO A 320 1.41 -4.77 1.44
C PRO A 320 2.51 -5.16 0.47
N ASN A 321 3.01 -4.19 -0.33
CA ASN A 321 4.12 -4.39 -1.26
C ASN A 321 5.35 -4.99 -0.56
N THR A 322 5.54 -4.70 0.72
CA THR A 322 6.65 -5.21 1.53
C THR A 322 6.67 -6.74 1.63
N ILE A 323 5.51 -7.40 1.54
CA ILE A 323 5.46 -8.88 1.45
C ILE A 323 5.96 -9.35 0.09
N SER A 324 5.41 -8.82 -1.01
CA SER A 324 5.86 -9.22 -2.35
C SER A 324 7.33 -8.86 -2.59
N GLU A 325 7.82 -7.74 -2.05
CA GLU A 325 9.23 -7.35 -2.06
C GLU A 325 10.10 -8.38 -1.33
N SER A 326 9.70 -8.80 -0.11
CA SER A 326 10.39 -9.82 0.68
C SER A 326 10.42 -11.17 -0.02
N LEU A 327 9.26 -11.63 -0.52
CA LEU A 327 9.14 -12.93 -1.18
C LEU A 327 9.95 -13.02 -2.48
N ASN A 328 10.00 -11.95 -3.29
CA ASN A 328 10.85 -11.91 -4.48
C ASN A 328 12.35 -11.96 -4.13
N CYS A 329 12.75 -11.42 -2.98
CA CYS A 329 14.11 -11.61 -2.45
C CYS A 329 14.35 -13.00 -1.84
N GLY A 330 13.39 -13.90 -1.89
CA GLY A 330 13.47 -15.25 -1.31
C GLY A 330 13.39 -15.24 0.22
N THR A 331 12.92 -14.16 0.84
CA THR A 331 12.83 -14.04 2.30
C THR A 331 11.41 -14.36 2.74
N PRO A 332 11.21 -15.40 3.57
CA PRO A 332 9.90 -15.79 4.08
C PRO A 332 9.29 -14.72 4.97
N VAL A 333 7.98 -14.80 5.19
CA VAL A 333 7.24 -13.80 5.95
C VAL A 333 6.51 -14.44 7.14
N ALA A 334 6.59 -13.79 8.32
CA ALA A 334 5.67 -14.05 9.43
C ALA A 334 4.70 -12.87 9.54
N ALA A 335 3.39 -13.12 9.56
CA ALA A 335 2.40 -12.05 9.59
C ALA A 335 1.16 -12.40 10.43
N PHE A 336 0.41 -11.36 10.81
CA PHE A 336 -0.96 -11.53 11.31
C PHE A 336 -1.90 -11.91 10.16
N PRO A 337 -2.95 -12.71 10.44
CA PRO A 337 -3.95 -13.12 9.46
C PRO A 337 -4.93 -11.97 9.17
N THR A 338 -4.47 -10.92 8.48
CA THR A 338 -5.19 -9.65 8.34
C THR A 338 -5.37 -9.26 6.87
N GLY A 339 -6.60 -8.90 6.49
CA GLY A 339 -6.89 -8.33 5.19
C GLY A 339 -6.40 -9.17 4.02
N GLY A 340 -5.77 -8.54 3.03
CA GLY A 340 -5.17 -9.25 1.88
C GLY A 340 -3.86 -9.97 2.18
N ILE A 341 -3.30 -9.84 3.38
CA ILE A 341 -2.10 -10.59 3.80
C ILE A 341 -2.35 -12.10 3.73
N VAL A 342 -3.56 -12.53 4.10
CA VAL A 342 -3.96 -13.94 4.08
C VAL A 342 -3.85 -14.56 2.67
N GLU A 343 -4.05 -13.75 1.64
CA GLU A 343 -3.95 -14.18 0.24
C GLU A 343 -2.50 -14.33 -0.23
N MET A 344 -1.56 -13.62 0.42
CA MET A 344 -0.15 -13.59 0.04
C MET A 344 0.68 -14.69 0.72
N ILE A 345 0.26 -15.11 1.92
CA ILE A 345 1.03 -16.06 2.73
C ILE A 345 0.47 -17.46 2.59
N LYS A 346 1.26 -18.33 1.99
CA LYS A 346 1.00 -19.77 1.85
C LYS A 346 1.77 -20.50 2.95
N ASN A 347 1.08 -20.88 4.04
CA ASN A 347 1.72 -21.57 5.16
C ASN A 347 2.53 -22.81 4.68
N GLY A 348 3.78 -22.90 5.10
CA GLY A 348 4.68 -24.01 4.73
C GLY A 348 5.36 -23.85 3.35
N LEU A 349 5.06 -22.80 2.58
CA LEU A 349 5.70 -22.52 1.30
C LEU A 349 6.51 -21.21 1.31
N ASN A 350 5.91 -20.11 1.75
CA ASN A 350 6.56 -18.78 1.69
C ASN A 350 6.47 -17.99 2.99
N GLY A 351 5.84 -18.54 4.03
CA GLY A 351 5.70 -17.85 5.31
C GLY A 351 4.80 -18.57 6.30
N THR A 352 4.51 -17.89 7.40
CA THR A 352 3.63 -18.35 8.47
C THR A 352 2.66 -17.25 8.88
N LEU A 353 1.40 -17.61 9.03
CA LEU A 353 0.42 -16.75 9.71
C LEU A 353 0.35 -17.14 11.19
N SER A 354 0.22 -16.14 12.06
CA SER A 354 -0.12 -16.38 13.47
C SER A 354 -1.59 -16.88 13.58
N SER A 355 -1.94 -17.51 14.70
CA SER A 355 -3.32 -17.97 14.92
C SER A 355 -4.28 -16.83 15.26
N ASP A 356 -3.75 -15.76 15.82
CA ASP A 356 -4.48 -14.56 16.24
C ASP A 356 -3.58 -13.32 16.26
N HIS A 357 -4.08 -12.18 16.72
CA HIS A 357 -3.36 -10.90 16.79
C HIS A 357 -2.63 -10.67 18.13
N THR A 358 -2.25 -11.74 18.85
CA THR A 358 -1.47 -11.61 20.11
C THR A 358 0.03 -11.68 19.86
N ALA A 359 0.80 -11.05 20.77
CA ALA A 359 2.26 -11.12 20.72
C ALA A 359 2.80 -12.55 20.88
N ALA A 360 2.12 -13.38 21.68
CA ALA A 360 2.51 -14.79 21.88
C ALA A 360 2.33 -15.61 20.59
N SER A 361 1.17 -15.47 19.94
CA SER A 361 0.90 -16.15 18.67
C SER A 361 1.85 -15.69 17.57
N PHE A 362 2.19 -14.40 17.53
CA PHE A 362 3.12 -13.86 16.54
C PHE A 362 4.56 -14.32 16.78
N GLN A 363 5.01 -14.39 18.05
CA GLN A 363 6.29 -15.02 18.41
C GLN A 363 6.37 -16.45 17.87
N ASN A 364 5.34 -17.26 18.12
CA ASN A 364 5.28 -18.63 17.63
C ASN A 364 5.34 -18.71 16.09
N ALA A 365 4.69 -17.79 15.38
CA ALA A 365 4.76 -17.72 13.92
C ALA A 365 6.18 -17.38 13.44
N ILE A 366 6.88 -16.44 14.09
CA ILE A 366 8.28 -16.09 13.82
C ILE A 366 9.19 -17.31 14.02
N GLN A 367 9.10 -17.97 15.17
CA GLN A 367 9.94 -19.12 15.49
C GLN A 367 9.72 -20.28 14.53
N ARG A 368 8.46 -20.60 14.18
CA ARG A 368 8.15 -21.60 13.16
C ARG A 368 8.74 -21.25 11.79
N ALA A 369 8.68 -19.98 11.39
CA ALA A 369 9.24 -19.54 10.12
C ALA A 369 10.78 -19.67 10.11
N LEU A 370 11.46 -19.41 11.22
CA LEU A 370 12.92 -19.49 11.35
C LEU A 370 13.44 -20.92 11.47
N THR A 371 12.66 -21.87 11.96
CA THR A 371 13.06 -23.29 12.07
C THR A 371 13.10 -24.02 10.73
N GLY A 372 12.64 -23.39 9.65
CA GLY A 372 12.69 -23.93 8.29
C GLY A 372 11.67 -25.04 8.05
N LEU A 373 10.56 -24.70 7.42
CA LEU A 373 9.47 -25.65 7.07
C LEU A 373 9.75 -26.38 5.74
N GLY A 374 11.04 -26.61 5.38
CA GLY A 374 11.42 -27.27 4.13
C GLY A 374 11.41 -26.40 2.88
N TRP A 375 11.13 -25.11 3.00
CA TRP A 375 11.25 -24.17 1.90
C TRP A 375 12.67 -23.75 1.59
N THR A 376 12.95 -23.42 0.33
CA THR A 376 14.19 -22.77 -0.08
C THR A 376 13.92 -21.34 -0.53
N ARG A 377 14.90 -20.45 -0.38
CA ARG A 377 14.80 -19.07 -0.86
C ARG A 377 14.46 -18.99 -2.36
N GLN A 378 15.04 -19.90 -3.15
CA GLN A 378 14.76 -19.99 -4.58
C GLN A 378 13.31 -20.42 -4.89
N ALA A 379 12.73 -21.32 -4.09
CA ALA A 379 11.33 -21.73 -4.27
C ALA A 379 10.37 -20.58 -3.93
N ILE A 380 10.65 -19.84 -2.85
CA ILE A 380 9.89 -18.64 -2.46
C ILE A 380 9.94 -17.59 -3.56
N ALA A 381 11.15 -17.25 -4.05
CA ALA A 381 11.32 -16.25 -5.10
C ALA A 381 10.62 -16.62 -6.41
N ARG A 382 10.68 -17.89 -6.83
CA ARG A 382 10.00 -18.39 -8.04
C ARG A 382 8.48 -18.31 -7.93
N ASP A 383 7.90 -18.67 -6.79
CA ASP A 383 6.44 -18.54 -6.53
C ASP A 383 6.00 -17.09 -6.59
N ALA A 384 6.77 -16.19 -5.98
CA ALA A 384 6.51 -14.76 -5.99
C ALA A 384 6.63 -14.15 -7.40
N ASP A 385 7.67 -14.48 -8.16
CA ASP A 385 7.86 -13.99 -9.53
C ASP A 385 6.68 -14.40 -10.42
N SER A 386 6.24 -15.65 -10.35
CA SER A 386 5.07 -16.12 -11.13
C SER A 386 3.78 -15.35 -10.81
N THR A 387 3.64 -14.85 -9.57
CA THR A 387 2.44 -14.16 -9.09
C THR A 387 2.46 -12.65 -9.41
N TYR A 388 3.63 -12.01 -9.27
CA TYR A 388 3.75 -10.55 -9.30
C TYR A 388 4.52 -10.01 -10.51
N GLN A 389 4.71 -10.81 -11.54
CA GLN A 389 5.50 -10.47 -12.73
C GLN A 389 4.94 -9.23 -13.46
N PRO A 390 5.75 -8.19 -13.70
CA PRO A 390 5.30 -6.92 -14.28
C PRO A 390 4.59 -7.07 -15.61
N THR A 391 5.12 -7.91 -16.52
CA THR A 391 4.55 -8.12 -17.85
C THR A 391 3.15 -8.75 -17.80
N VAL A 392 2.93 -9.71 -16.90
CA VAL A 392 1.62 -10.36 -16.73
C VAL A 392 0.61 -9.36 -16.16
N ILE A 393 1.00 -8.66 -15.10
CA ILE A 393 0.14 -7.68 -14.43
C ILE A 393 -0.20 -6.52 -15.37
N ALA A 394 0.76 -6.02 -16.16
CA ALA A 394 0.50 -4.97 -17.15
C ALA A 394 -0.50 -5.42 -18.23
N LYS A 395 -0.41 -6.65 -18.73
CA LYS A 395 -1.39 -7.21 -19.68
C LYS A 395 -2.79 -7.32 -19.09
N CYS A 396 -2.92 -7.69 -17.80
CA CYS A 396 -4.22 -7.69 -17.12
C CYS A 396 -4.81 -6.27 -17.01
N HIS A 397 -3.98 -5.27 -16.70
CA HIS A 397 -4.41 -3.87 -16.68
C HIS A 397 -4.84 -3.40 -18.06
N LEU A 398 -4.04 -3.70 -19.10
CA LEU A 398 -4.32 -3.32 -20.49
C LEU A 398 -5.66 -3.89 -20.96
N ALA A 399 -5.91 -5.18 -20.75
CA ALA A 399 -7.16 -5.83 -21.12
C ALA A 399 -8.38 -5.17 -20.45
N LEU A 400 -8.27 -4.80 -19.17
CA LEU A 400 -9.34 -4.05 -18.50
C LEU A 400 -9.49 -2.64 -19.06
N PHE A 401 -8.41 -1.93 -19.37
CA PHE A 401 -8.47 -0.59 -19.94
C PHE A 401 -9.14 -0.61 -21.32
N GLU A 402 -8.79 -1.57 -22.19
CA GLU A 402 -9.42 -1.77 -23.49
C GLU A 402 -10.92 -2.04 -23.37
N HIS A 403 -11.31 -2.92 -22.44
CA HIS A 403 -12.72 -3.20 -22.15
C HIS A 403 -13.48 -1.94 -21.70
N VAL A 404 -12.88 -1.15 -20.82
CA VAL A 404 -13.52 0.08 -20.30
C VAL A 404 -13.66 1.14 -21.40
N VAL A 405 -12.64 1.30 -22.23
CA VAL A 405 -12.66 2.26 -23.36
C VAL A 405 -13.69 1.86 -24.42
N SER A 406 -13.76 0.57 -24.79
CA SER A 406 -14.71 0.07 -25.79
C SER A 406 -16.19 0.08 -25.31
N SER A 407 -16.42 0.25 -24.02
CA SER A 407 -17.76 0.26 -23.40
C SER A 407 -18.36 1.66 -23.24
N VAL A 408 -17.67 2.71 -23.69
CA VAL A 408 -18.09 4.13 -23.69
C VAL A 408 -18.51 4.55 -25.08
#